data_a4cda4957033a7f8861877cb2486dddc
#
_entry.id   a4cda4957033a7f8861877cb2486dddc
#
_cell.length_a   1.000
_cell.length_b   1.000
_cell.length_c   1.000
_cell.angle_alpha   90.00
_cell.angle_beta   90.00
_cell.angle_gamma   90.00
#
_symmetry.space_group_name_H-M   'P 1'
#
loop_
_entity.id
_entity.type
_entity.pdbx_description
1 polymer ?
#
loop_
_entity_poly.entity_id
_entity_poly.type
_entity_poly.pdbx_seq_one_letter_code
_entity_poly.pdbx_strand_id
1 'polypeptide(L)'
;MTRPQKTVAQPNATQEGVVLPAADIIMAQTIEIWPVDRLIPYSNNARTHTATQIDQLAANIKEFGFTQPLLVDSQSGIIAGHCRLLSARKLGMTHLPVIILDHLTDIQRRALILADNKMSELAGWDWEMVGVERTRLIEEGFDF
;
A
#
# COMPACT_ATOMS: atom_id res chain seq x y z
N MET A 1 -31.34 11.20 -32.07
CA MET A 1 -30.36 10.09 -31.79
C MET A 1 -30.27 9.93 -30.28
N THR A 2 -30.95 8.95 -29.78
CA THR A 2 -30.90 8.58 -28.38
C THR A 2 -29.57 7.87 -28.15
N ARG A 3 -28.75 8.50 -27.36
CA ARG A 3 -27.50 7.92 -26.84
C ARG A 3 -27.87 6.65 -26.05
N PRO A 4 -27.30 5.50 -26.34
CA PRO A 4 -27.56 4.33 -25.51
C PRO A 4 -27.02 4.69 -24.09
N GLN A 5 -27.93 4.74 -23.15
CA GLN A 5 -27.52 4.75 -21.74
C GLN A 5 -26.73 3.47 -21.53
N LYS A 6 -25.44 3.62 -21.29
CA LYS A 6 -24.68 2.58 -20.63
C LYS A 6 -25.41 2.29 -19.33
N THR A 7 -26.08 1.19 -19.29
CA THR A 7 -26.52 0.60 -18.04
C THR A 7 -25.24 0.27 -17.29
N VAL A 8 -24.83 1.20 -16.47
CA VAL A 8 -23.84 0.90 -15.44
C VAL A 8 -24.54 -0.12 -14.58
N ALA A 9 -24.12 -1.38 -14.68
CA ALA A 9 -24.52 -2.38 -13.72
C ALA A 9 -24.05 -1.82 -12.37
N GLN A 10 -24.99 -1.26 -11.64
CA GLN A 10 -24.72 -0.82 -10.28
C GLN A 10 -24.34 -2.08 -9.50
N PRO A 11 -23.20 -2.10 -8.84
CA PRO A 11 -22.93 -3.15 -7.88
C PRO A 11 -24.00 -3.03 -6.83
N ASN A 12 -24.95 -3.88 -6.92
CA ASN A 12 -25.96 -3.99 -5.90
C ASN A 12 -25.25 -4.48 -4.65
N ALA A 13 -25.21 -3.65 -3.60
CA ALA A 13 -24.58 -4.03 -2.33
C ALA A 13 -25.23 -5.26 -1.69
N THR A 14 -26.39 -5.66 -2.18
CA THR A 14 -27.08 -6.89 -1.83
C THR A 14 -26.88 -7.99 -2.86
N GLN A 15 -26.29 -7.68 -3.99
CA GLN A 15 -25.78 -8.68 -4.88
C GLN A 15 -24.43 -9.06 -4.33
N GLU A 16 -24.35 -10.23 -3.82
CA GLU A 16 -23.15 -11.02 -3.70
C GLU A 16 -22.27 -10.63 -4.86
N GLY A 17 -21.23 -9.85 -4.60
CA GLY A 17 -20.58 -8.99 -5.53
C GLY A 17 -20.31 -9.64 -6.86
N VAL A 18 -20.33 -8.85 -7.94
CA VAL A 18 -19.92 -9.31 -9.25
C VAL A 18 -18.51 -9.85 -9.09
N VAL A 19 -18.41 -11.18 -8.98
CA VAL A 19 -17.14 -11.87 -8.94
C VAL A 19 -16.61 -11.85 -10.36
N LEU A 20 -15.63 -10.99 -10.62
CA LEU A 20 -14.86 -11.07 -11.86
C LEU A 20 -14.22 -12.45 -11.94
N PRO A 21 -14.23 -13.12 -13.13
CA PRO A 21 -13.46 -14.33 -13.30
C PRO A 21 -12.02 -14.08 -12.85
N ALA A 22 -11.48 -14.96 -12.01
CA ALA A 22 -10.12 -14.78 -11.47
C ALA A 22 -9.06 -14.61 -12.56
N ALA A 23 -9.30 -15.18 -13.76
CA ALA A 23 -8.43 -15.05 -14.94
C ALA A 23 -8.35 -13.61 -15.48
N ASP A 24 -9.34 -12.75 -15.21
CA ASP A 24 -9.38 -11.37 -15.69
C ASP A 24 -8.79 -10.38 -14.67
N ILE A 25 -8.40 -10.85 -13.49
CA ILE A 25 -7.78 -10.04 -12.47
C ILE A 25 -6.26 -9.99 -12.70
N ILE A 26 -5.76 -8.80 -12.96
CA ILE A 26 -4.33 -8.58 -13.13
C ILE A 26 -3.64 -8.70 -11.77
N MET A 27 -2.58 -9.50 -11.73
CA MET A 27 -1.79 -9.70 -10.50
C MET A 27 -0.45 -9.01 -10.61
N ALA A 28 0.03 -8.50 -9.48
CA ALA A 28 1.43 -8.11 -9.34
C ALA A 28 2.31 -9.36 -9.47
N GLN A 29 3.33 -9.32 -10.33
CA GLN A 29 4.09 -10.51 -10.69
C GLN A 29 5.55 -10.47 -10.24
N THR A 30 6.18 -9.30 -10.28
CA THR A 30 7.62 -9.19 -10.15
C THR A 30 8.00 -8.12 -9.14
N ILE A 31 8.93 -8.47 -8.26
CA ILE A 31 9.59 -7.51 -7.36
C ILE A 31 10.94 -7.17 -7.97
N GLU A 32 11.21 -5.88 -8.12
CA GLU A 32 12.51 -5.36 -8.54
C GLU A 32 13.16 -4.58 -7.40
N ILE A 33 14.48 -4.49 -7.41
CA ILE A 33 15.23 -3.66 -6.47
C ILE A 33 15.67 -2.39 -7.20
N TRP A 34 15.16 -1.26 -6.75
CA TRP A 34 15.46 0.04 -7.35
C TRP A 34 16.31 0.92 -6.44
N PRO A 35 17.21 1.74 -7.04
CA PRO A 35 17.85 2.82 -6.29
C PRO A 35 16.79 3.76 -5.70
N VAL A 36 16.98 4.19 -4.47
CA VAL A 36 16.07 5.13 -3.78
C VAL A 36 15.90 6.42 -4.59
N ASP A 37 16.97 6.91 -5.22
CA ASP A 37 16.95 8.16 -5.98
C ASP A 37 16.13 8.09 -7.27
N ARG A 38 15.80 6.89 -7.74
CA ARG A 38 14.90 6.70 -8.89
C ARG A 38 13.44 6.98 -8.56
N LEU A 39 13.05 6.88 -7.30
CA LEU A 39 11.67 6.96 -6.85
C LEU A 39 11.18 8.41 -6.82
N ILE A 40 10.03 8.66 -7.45
CA ILE A 40 9.40 9.98 -7.51
C ILE A 40 8.15 9.99 -6.63
N PRO A 41 8.16 10.72 -5.49
CA PRO A 41 6.98 10.85 -4.66
C PRO A 41 5.82 11.50 -5.40
N TYR A 42 4.59 11.06 -5.11
CA TYR A 42 3.40 11.67 -5.66
C TYR A 42 3.12 13.01 -4.96
N SER A 43 3.14 14.12 -5.71
CA SER A 43 3.02 15.47 -5.15
C SER A 43 1.66 15.77 -4.51
N ASN A 44 0.59 15.13 -5.00
CA ASN A 44 -0.77 15.27 -4.47
C ASN A 44 -1.12 14.17 -3.46
N ASN A 45 -0.13 13.58 -2.80
CA ASN A 45 -0.38 12.59 -1.77
C ASN A 45 -1.10 13.24 -0.59
N ALA A 46 -2.36 12.85 -0.39
CA ALA A 46 -3.21 13.40 0.66
C ALA A 46 -2.85 12.88 2.05
N ARG A 47 -2.12 11.77 2.13
CA ARG A 47 -1.72 11.17 3.40
C ARG A 47 -0.48 11.87 3.96
N THR A 48 -0.57 12.30 5.21
CA THR A 48 0.53 12.91 5.94
C THR A 48 1.15 11.91 6.92
N HIS A 49 2.43 12.08 7.20
CA HIS A 49 3.16 11.25 8.15
C HIS A 49 3.90 12.12 9.16
N THR A 50 3.76 11.79 10.44
CA THR A 50 4.51 12.43 11.50
C THR A 50 5.93 11.88 11.59
N ALA A 51 6.84 12.65 12.17
CA ALA A 51 8.20 12.17 12.46
C ALA A 51 8.18 10.91 13.33
N THR A 52 7.26 10.82 14.28
CA THR A 52 7.07 9.63 15.12
C THR A 52 6.68 8.40 14.31
N GLN A 53 5.77 8.53 13.35
CA GLN A 53 5.38 7.41 12.47
C GLN A 53 6.55 6.93 11.62
N ILE A 54 7.33 7.85 11.07
CA ILE A 54 8.53 7.53 10.29
C ILE A 54 9.54 6.79 11.16
N ASP A 55 9.76 7.24 12.38
CA ASP A 55 10.67 6.61 13.34
C ASP A 55 10.23 5.21 13.74
N GLN A 56 8.94 5.02 14.01
CA GLN A 56 8.37 3.72 14.35
C GLN A 56 8.49 2.74 13.18
N LEU A 57 8.19 3.20 11.97
CA LEU A 57 8.32 2.36 10.78
C LEU A 57 9.79 2.03 10.50
N ALA A 58 10.70 2.98 10.68
CA ALA A 58 12.14 2.74 10.56
C ALA A 58 12.62 1.67 11.56
N ALA A 59 12.16 1.73 12.81
CA ALA A 59 12.45 0.71 13.81
C ALA A 59 11.93 -0.66 13.41
N ASN A 60 10.73 -0.75 12.87
CA ASN A 60 10.15 -2.00 12.36
C ASN A 60 10.95 -2.56 11.19
N ILE A 61 11.35 -1.71 10.25
CA ILE A 61 12.19 -2.14 9.12
C ILE A 61 13.53 -2.67 9.61
N LYS A 62 14.12 -2.05 10.60
CA LYS A 62 15.38 -2.49 11.19
C LYS A 62 15.24 -3.85 11.88
N GLU A 63 14.13 -4.08 12.59
CA GLU A 63 13.87 -5.33 13.31
C GLU A 63 13.49 -6.47 12.37
N PHE A 64 12.53 -6.23 11.47
CA PHE A 64 11.91 -7.28 10.66
C PHE A 64 12.40 -7.33 9.22
N GLY A 65 13.13 -6.33 8.76
CA GLY A 65 13.50 -6.16 7.37
C GLY A 65 12.50 -5.32 6.58
N PHE A 66 12.85 -4.97 5.35
CA PHE A 66 11.97 -4.26 4.43
C PHE A 66 11.05 -5.28 3.75
N THR A 67 9.94 -5.61 4.41
CA THR A 67 9.08 -6.74 4.06
C THR A 67 7.96 -6.41 3.08
N GLN A 68 7.65 -5.13 2.89
CA GLN A 68 6.58 -4.67 2.00
C GLN A 68 7.14 -3.80 0.89
N PRO A 69 7.17 -4.29 -0.35
CA PRO A 69 7.62 -3.49 -1.49
C PRO A 69 6.75 -2.24 -1.68
N LEU A 70 7.34 -1.17 -2.22
CA LEU A 70 6.59 -0.02 -2.69
C LEU A 70 5.85 -0.39 -3.98
N LEU A 71 4.69 0.19 -4.20
CA LEU A 71 4.01 0.15 -5.49
C LEU A 71 4.41 1.38 -6.30
N VAL A 72 4.85 1.16 -7.51
CA VAL A 72 5.30 2.23 -8.41
C VAL A 72 4.67 2.06 -9.80
N ASP A 73 4.61 3.15 -10.55
CA ASP A 73 4.23 3.09 -11.97
C ASP A 73 5.47 2.91 -12.86
N SER A 74 5.25 2.75 -14.16
CA SER A 74 6.33 2.57 -15.15
C SER A 74 7.24 3.79 -15.31
N GLN A 75 6.85 4.95 -14.80
CA GLN A 75 7.59 6.20 -14.84
C GLN A 75 8.27 6.53 -13.50
N SER A 76 8.44 5.55 -12.65
CA SER A 76 9.07 5.66 -11.33
C SER A 76 8.27 6.44 -10.28
N GLY A 77 7.01 6.75 -10.55
CA GLY A 77 6.11 7.41 -9.60
C GLY A 77 5.64 6.45 -8.51
N ILE A 78 5.68 6.90 -7.26
CA ILE A 78 5.21 6.10 -6.13
C ILE A 78 3.68 6.13 -6.10
N ILE A 79 3.07 4.94 -6.06
CA ILE A 79 1.64 4.74 -5.85
C ILE A 79 1.35 4.51 -4.37
N ALA A 80 2.10 3.65 -3.73
CA ALA A 80 1.97 3.35 -2.30
C ALA A 80 3.34 3.13 -1.67
N GLY A 81 3.49 3.56 -0.42
CA GLY A 81 4.71 3.35 0.35
C GLY A 81 5.54 4.62 0.60
N HIS A 82 4.95 5.80 0.53
CA HIS A 82 5.66 7.06 0.80
C HIS A 82 6.32 7.07 2.17
N CYS A 83 5.63 6.58 3.21
CA CYS A 83 6.19 6.49 4.56
C CYS A 83 7.37 5.50 4.61
N ARG A 84 7.26 4.38 3.91
CA ARG A 84 8.37 3.40 3.80
C ARG A 84 9.60 4.01 3.13
N LEU A 85 9.40 4.82 2.10
CA LEU A 85 10.50 5.56 1.47
C LEU A 85 11.20 6.50 2.45
N LEU A 86 10.44 7.31 3.19
CA LEU A 86 10.99 8.24 4.18
C LEU A 86 11.74 7.51 5.28
N SER A 87 11.19 6.41 5.76
CA SER A 87 11.83 5.57 6.79
C SER A 87 13.12 4.92 6.29
N ALA A 88 13.13 4.43 5.06
CA ALA A 88 14.30 3.86 4.43
C ALA A 88 15.42 4.90 4.24
N ARG A 89 15.08 6.10 3.80
CA ARG A 89 16.04 7.22 3.72
C ARG A 89 16.65 7.55 5.08
N LYS A 90 15.83 7.56 6.12
CA LYS A 90 16.30 7.77 7.48
C LYS A 90 17.29 6.71 7.93
N LEU A 91 17.09 5.47 7.52
CA LEU A 91 18.00 4.35 7.79
C LEU A 91 19.25 4.32 6.90
N GLY A 92 19.33 5.21 5.92
CA GLY A 92 20.45 5.24 4.97
C GLY A 92 20.41 4.14 3.92
N MET A 93 19.24 3.54 3.66
CA MET A 93 19.07 2.53 2.61
C MET A 93 19.25 3.17 1.23
N THR A 94 19.98 2.49 0.35
CA THR A 94 20.27 2.98 -1.00
C THR A 94 19.36 2.35 -2.06
N HIS A 95 18.78 1.21 -1.77
CA HIS A 95 17.92 0.44 -2.68
C HIS A 95 16.70 -0.08 -1.93
N LEU A 96 15.58 -0.17 -2.63
CA LEU A 96 14.31 -0.64 -2.09
C LEU A 96 13.64 -1.64 -3.03
N PRO A 97 12.89 -2.62 -2.50
CA PRO A 97 12.04 -3.47 -3.32
C PRO A 97 10.81 -2.69 -3.80
N VAL A 98 10.47 -2.86 -5.06
CA VAL A 98 9.30 -2.24 -5.69
C VAL A 98 8.53 -3.26 -6.52
N ILE A 99 7.24 -3.04 -6.65
CA ILE A 99 6.37 -3.73 -7.60
C ILE A 99 5.88 -2.69 -8.60
N ILE A 100 6.07 -2.98 -9.88
CA ILE A 100 5.67 -2.06 -10.95
C ILE A 100 4.25 -2.39 -11.38
N LEU A 101 3.37 -1.39 -11.32
CA LEU A 101 2.01 -1.45 -11.83
C LEU A 101 1.96 -0.64 -13.12
N ASP A 102 2.11 -1.29 -14.25
CA ASP A 102 2.19 -0.66 -15.58
C ASP A 102 0.88 -0.74 -16.39
N HIS A 103 -0.14 -1.39 -15.82
CA HIS A 103 -1.44 -1.62 -16.46
C HIS A 103 -2.49 -0.53 -16.18
N LEU A 104 -2.19 0.40 -15.29
CA LEU A 104 -3.14 1.43 -14.86
C LEU A 104 -3.08 2.66 -15.77
N THR A 105 -4.25 3.21 -16.10
CA THR A 105 -4.34 4.56 -16.64
C THR A 105 -3.95 5.59 -15.57
N ASP A 106 -3.66 6.82 -15.96
CA ASP A 106 -3.37 7.88 -15.00
C ASP A 106 -4.52 8.12 -14.01
N ILE A 107 -5.76 8.08 -14.51
CA ILE A 107 -6.95 8.21 -13.66
C ILE A 107 -7.06 7.05 -12.67
N GLN A 108 -6.84 5.83 -13.13
CA GLN A 108 -6.87 4.64 -12.27
C GLN A 108 -5.76 4.68 -11.21
N ARG A 109 -4.57 5.10 -11.59
CA ARG A 109 -3.44 5.25 -10.67
C ARG A 109 -3.76 6.24 -9.54
N ARG A 110 -4.30 7.39 -9.88
CA ARG A 110 -4.70 8.43 -8.91
C ARG A 110 -5.84 7.96 -8.02
N ALA A 111 -6.82 7.28 -8.59
CA ALA A 111 -7.92 6.68 -7.84
C ALA A 111 -7.42 5.59 -6.86
N LEU A 112 -6.48 4.75 -7.29
CA LEU A 112 -5.88 3.72 -6.43
C LEU A 112 -5.15 4.33 -5.24
N ILE A 113 -4.41 5.41 -5.43
CA ILE A 113 -3.71 6.10 -4.33
C ILE A 113 -4.71 6.54 -3.24
N LEU A 114 -5.85 7.12 -3.63
CA LEU A 114 -6.89 7.51 -2.68
C LEU A 114 -7.58 6.31 -2.03
N ALA A 115 -7.91 5.31 -2.83
CA ALA A 115 -8.60 4.10 -2.34
C ALA A 115 -7.74 3.33 -1.32
N ASP A 116 -6.44 3.18 -1.59
CA ASP A 116 -5.51 2.50 -0.70
C ASP A 116 -5.40 3.21 0.65
N ASN A 117 -5.26 4.53 0.63
CA ASN A 117 -5.23 5.34 1.84
C ASN A 117 -6.54 5.26 2.63
N LYS A 118 -7.68 5.28 1.94
CA LYS A 118 -8.99 5.22 2.59
C LYS A 118 -9.26 3.86 3.22
N MET A 119 -8.88 2.78 2.56
CA MET A 119 -9.03 1.42 3.11
C MET A 119 -8.21 1.24 4.38
N SER A 120 -7.03 1.82 4.46
CA SER A 120 -6.22 1.80 5.68
C SER A 120 -6.91 2.50 6.86
N GLU A 121 -7.64 3.59 6.60
CA GLU A 121 -8.39 4.32 7.64
C GLU A 121 -9.63 3.56 8.12
N LEU A 122 -10.27 2.76 7.25
CA LEU A 122 -11.47 1.99 7.58
C LEU A 122 -11.17 0.74 8.40
N ALA A 123 -9.93 0.30 8.43
CA ALA A 123 -9.51 -0.84 9.23
C ALA A 123 -9.55 -0.50 10.73
N GLY A 124 -9.96 -1.46 11.53
CA GLY A 124 -9.99 -1.35 12.99
C GLY A 124 -9.18 -2.46 13.65
N TRP A 125 -9.21 -2.47 14.97
CA TRP A 125 -8.53 -3.43 15.81
C TRP A 125 -9.49 -4.11 16.78
N ASP A 126 -9.35 -5.42 16.93
CA ASP A 126 -9.85 -6.15 18.08
C ASP A 126 -8.80 -6.00 19.21
N TRP A 127 -9.05 -5.05 20.08
CA TRP A 127 -8.08 -4.70 21.13
C TRP A 127 -7.90 -5.80 22.17
N GLU A 128 -8.90 -6.65 22.39
CA GLU A 128 -8.78 -7.80 23.28
C GLU A 128 -7.79 -8.82 22.70
N MET A 129 -7.95 -9.14 21.41
CA MET A 129 -7.07 -10.07 20.71
C MET A 129 -5.64 -9.51 20.61
N VAL A 130 -5.49 -8.21 20.34
CA VAL A 130 -4.18 -7.54 20.35
C VAL A 130 -3.49 -7.71 21.71
N GLY A 131 -4.23 -7.53 22.80
CA GLY A 131 -3.71 -7.71 24.16
C GLY A 131 -3.26 -9.13 24.43
N VAL A 132 -4.03 -10.11 24.02
CA VAL A 132 -3.69 -11.54 24.15
C VAL A 132 -2.39 -11.85 23.39
N GLU A 133 -2.31 -11.44 22.13
CA GLU A 133 -1.14 -11.75 21.28
C GLU A 133 0.13 -11.03 21.78
N ARG A 134 -0.01 -9.77 22.19
CA ARG A 134 1.11 -9.02 22.77
C ARG A 134 1.66 -9.70 24.02
N THR A 135 0.77 -10.16 24.92
CA THR A 135 1.17 -10.86 26.16
C THR A 135 1.94 -12.13 25.81
N ARG A 136 1.47 -12.92 24.88
CA ARG A 136 2.15 -14.16 24.43
C ARG A 136 3.52 -13.87 23.87
N LEU A 137 3.66 -12.86 23.02
CA LEU A 137 4.95 -12.47 22.43
C LEU A 137 5.96 -12.05 23.50
N ILE A 138 5.51 -11.29 24.51
CA ILE A 138 6.37 -10.91 25.62
C ILE A 138 6.81 -12.14 26.43
N GLU A 139 5.90 -13.06 26.73
CA GLU A 139 6.20 -14.31 27.43
C GLU A 139 7.20 -15.18 26.64
N GLU A 140 7.15 -15.12 25.33
CA GLU A 140 8.07 -15.82 24.43
C GLU A 140 9.39 -15.06 24.20
N GLY A 141 9.56 -13.91 24.87
CA GLY A 141 10.82 -13.17 24.89
C GLY A 141 10.94 -12.06 23.82
N PHE A 142 9.84 -11.70 23.15
CA PHE A 142 9.86 -10.56 22.24
C PHE A 142 9.75 -9.26 23.04
N ASP A 143 10.64 -8.32 22.77
CA ASP A 143 10.66 -6.98 23.36
C ASP A 143 10.08 -5.95 22.36
N PHE A 144 9.08 -5.19 22.83
CA PHE A 144 8.41 -4.17 22.03
C PHE A 144 9.05 -2.81 22.27
#